data_bf8689c497b68e57c0c923977ec94d12
#
_entry.id   bf8689c497b68e57c0c923977ec94d12
#
_cell.length_a   1.000
_cell.length_b   1.000
_cell.length_c   1.000
_cell.angle_alpha   90.00
_cell.angle_beta   90.00
_cell.angle_gamma   90.00
#
_symmetry.space_group_name_H-M   'P 1'
#
loop_
_entity.id
_entity.type
_entity.pdbx_description
1 polymer ?
#
loop_
_entity_poly.entity_id
_entity_poly.type
_entity_poly.pdbx_seq_one_letter_code
_entity_poly.pdbx_strand_id
1 'polypeptide(L)'
;TITSNLGALVSGADTLTAGLTDAKNQLSMVTTNKANAKALANPLTTKKIDKDHVGKNGIGMAPYMISVALFVAAISTNIIFSTLPSGKKPQTRMEWLKARIQVNGVISLLAGLLVYGAVHMIGLTANHEWTTLGIILLTSMCFMAVVTALVTWDTKLGAFISLILLLLQLASSAGTYPLPLTDKIFQDVNP
;
A
#
# COMPACT_ATOMS: atom_id res chain seq x y z
N THR A 1 -6.67 68.75 43.02
CA THR A 1 -6.10 67.38 42.95
C THR A 1 -7.12 66.27 43.17
N ILE A 2 -8.05 66.39 44.14
CA ILE A 2 -9.06 65.35 44.39
C ILE A 2 -10.08 65.29 43.26
N THR A 3 -10.52 66.38 42.71
CA THR A 3 -11.47 66.44 41.59
C THR A 3 -10.89 65.88 40.32
N SER A 4 -9.57 66.10 40.07
CA SER A 4 -8.88 65.51 38.90
C SER A 4 -8.75 64.03 39.03
N ASN A 5 -8.44 63.48 40.19
CA ASN A 5 -8.35 62.05 40.44
C ASN A 5 -9.73 61.38 40.38
N LEU A 6 -10.79 62.05 40.79
CA LEU A 6 -12.15 61.55 40.66
C LEU A 6 -12.58 61.50 39.20
N GLY A 7 -12.23 62.48 38.39
CA GLY A 7 -12.45 62.46 36.93
C GLY A 7 -11.74 61.35 36.25
N ALA A 8 -10.48 61.08 36.61
CA ALA A 8 -9.72 59.96 36.06
C ALA A 8 -10.31 58.61 36.46
N LEU A 9 -10.83 58.50 37.71
CA LEU A 9 -11.47 57.26 38.16
C LEU A 9 -12.78 56.98 37.41
N VAL A 10 -13.60 57.98 37.17
CA VAL A 10 -14.86 57.90 36.44
C VAL A 10 -14.55 57.49 34.98
N SER A 11 -13.60 58.16 34.32
CA SER A 11 -13.21 57.86 32.99
C SER A 11 -12.64 56.39 32.83
N GLY A 12 -11.88 55.97 33.87
CA GLY A 12 -11.38 54.57 33.91
C GLY A 12 -12.51 53.55 34.08
N ALA A 13 -13.50 53.86 34.90
CA ALA A 13 -14.67 52.99 35.07
C ALA A 13 -15.55 52.92 33.82
N ASP A 14 -15.72 54.03 33.11
CA ASP A 14 -16.45 54.06 31.83
C ASP A 14 -15.72 53.23 30.75
N THR A 15 -14.40 53.36 30.67
CA THR A 15 -13.58 52.58 29.73
C THR A 15 -13.66 51.07 30.04
N LEU A 16 -13.61 50.72 31.33
CA LEU A 16 -13.77 49.33 31.76
C LEU A 16 -15.17 48.80 31.44
N THR A 17 -16.19 49.59 31.67
CA THR A 17 -17.59 49.20 31.36
C THR A 17 -17.78 49.00 29.86
N ALA A 18 -17.23 49.91 29.04
CA ALA A 18 -17.26 49.75 27.57
C ALA A 18 -16.52 48.49 27.13
N GLY A 19 -15.33 48.23 27.67
CA GLY A 19 -14.55 47.03 27.36
C GLY A 19 -15.25 45.72 27.77
N LEU A 20 -15.89 45.71 28.95
CA LEU A 20 -16.68 44.57 29.42
C LEU A 20 -17.93 44.33 28.56
N THR A 21 -18.57 45.39 28.09
CA THR A 21 -19.73 45.31 27.20
C THR A 21 -19.33 44.74 25.83
N ASP A 22 -18.21 45.19 25.29
CA ASP A 22 -17.68 44.67 24.02
C ASP A 22 -17.25 43.19 24.15
N ALA A 23 -16.54 42.83 25.20
CA ALA A 23 -16.21 41.46 25.52
C ALA A 23 -17.46 40.55 25.65
N LYS A 24 -18.51 41.04 26.31
CA LYS A 24 -19.78 40.31 26.41
C LYS A 24 -20.44 40.13 25.05
N ASN A 25 -20.41 41.18 24.20
CA ASN A 25 -20.97 41.08 22.85
C ASN A 25 -20.19 40.12 21.99
N GLN A 26 -18.86 40.09 22.04
CA GLN A 26 -18.01 39.12 21.34
C GLN A 26 -18.26 37.70 21.85
N LEU A 27 -18.42 37.52 23.16
CA LEU A 27 -18.72 36.22 23.75
C LEU A 27 -20.11 35.70 23.37
N SER A 28 -21.09 36.61 23.21
CA SER A 28 -22.45 36.26 22.81
C SER A 28 -22.54 35.81 21.34
N MET A 29 -21.58 36.20 20.51
CA MET A 29 -21.46 35.72 19.13
C MET A 29 -20.93 34.29 19.07
N VAL A 30 -20.27 33.82 20.12
CA VAL A 30 -19.87 32.42 20.25
C VAL A 30 -21.07 31.60 20.69
N THR A 31 -21.82 31.10 19.74
CA THR A 31 -22.96 30.21 20.01
C THR A 31 -22.47 28.90 20.62
N THR A 32 -22.68 28.70 21.91
CA THR A 32 -22.42 27.45 22.64
C THR A 32 -23.50 26.40 22.38
N ASN A 33 -24.10 26.44 21.19
CA ASN A 33 -25.16 25.51 20.79
C ASN A 33 -24.56 24.12 20.58
N LYS A 34 -25.32 23.07 20.96
CA LYS A 34 -24.94 21.67 20.73
C LYS A 34 -24.56 21.38 19.27
N ALA A 35 -25.11 22.13 18.30
CA ALA A 35 -24.78 22.04 16.90
C ALA A 35 -23.32 22.48 16.62
N ASN A 36 -22.87 23.59 17.24
CA ASN A 36 -21.48 24.06 17.07
C ASN A 36 -20.48 23.15 17.79
N ALA A 37 -20.82 22.64 18.98
CA ALA A 37 -20.01 21.66 19.68
C ALA A 37 -19.88 20.38 18.85
N LYS A 38 -20.94 19.93 18.18
CA LYS A 38 -20.93 18.78 17.28
C LYS A 38 -20.15 19.06 16.00
N ALA A 39 -20.20 20.27 15.46
CA ALA A 39 -19.42 20.67 14.29
C ALA A 39 -17.92 20.79 14.61
N LEU A 40 -17.55 21.26 15.81
CA LEU A 40 -16.15 21.26 16.26
C LEU A 40 -15.63 19.85 16.57
N ALA A 41 -16.46 18.99 17.14
CA ALA A 41 -16.11 17.59 17.41
C ALA A 41 -16.02 16.74 16.14
N ASN A 42 -16.81 17.07 15.11
CA ASN A 42 -16.82 16.41 13.80
C ASN A 42 -16.78 17.44 12.67
N PRO A 43 -15.62 18.07 12.40
CA PRO A 43 -15.49 19.14 11.40
C PRO A 43 -15.66 18.63 9.96
N LEU A 44 -15.63 17.32 9.75
CA LEU A 44 -15.74 16.70 8.43
C LEU A 44 -16.99 15.82 8.37
N THR A 45 -17.93 16.18 7.49
CA THR A 45 -19.01 15.28 7.09
C THR A 45 -18.49 14.36 6.00
N THR A 46 -18.02 13.17 6.38
CA THR A 46 -17.57 12.18 5.41
C THR A 46 -18.77 11.48 4.80
N LYS A 47 -18.96 11.64 3.49
CA LYS A 47 -19.88 10.80 2.72
C LYS A 47 -19.09 9.56 2.25
N LYS A 48 -19.23 8.46 2.97
CA LYS A 48 -18.64 7.19 2.53
C LYS A 48 -19.40 6.70 1.28
N ILE A 49 -18.75 6.76 0.12
CA ILE A 49 -19.24 6.17 -1.12
C ILE A 49 -18.48 4.86 -1.29
N ASP A 50 -19.07 3.76 -0.89
CA ASP A 50 -18.53 2.43 -1.06
C ASP A 50 -19.15 1.81 -2.33
N LYS A 51 -18.43 1.88 -3.44
CA LYS A 51 -18.87 1.32 -4.73
C LYS A 51 -18.51 -0.16 -4.87
N ASP A 52 -17.47 -0.58 -4.17
CA ASP A 52 -16.84 -1.89 -4.38
C ASP A 52 -17.27 -2.93 -3.34
N HIS A 53 -18.04 -2.51 -2.31
CA HIS A 53 -18.55 -3.37 -1.23
C HIS A 53 -17.48 -4.26 -0.57
N VAL A 54 -16.22 -3.78 -0.52
CA VAL A 54 -15.10 -4.49 0.08
C VAL A 54 -15.19 -4.37 1.59
N GLY A 55 -15.64 -5.43 2.26
CA GLY A 55 -15.88 -5.44 3.71
C GLY A 55 -14.63 -5.29 4.59
N LYS A 56 -13.45 -5.63 4.07
CA LYS A 56 -12.17 -5.56 4.81
C LYS A 56 -11.04 -5.10 3.88
N ASN A 57 -10.16 -4.21 4.36
CA ASN A 57 -8.99 -3.74 3.62
C ASN A 57 -8.10 -4.87 3.08
N GLY A 58 -7.99 -5.97 3.82
CA GLY A 58 -7.19 -7.13 3.41
C GLY A 58 -7.66 -7.76 2.10
N ILE A 59 -8.95 -7.72 1.79
CA ILE A 59 -9.51 -8.27 0.54
C ILE A 59 -9.09 -7.41 -0.65
N GLY A 60 -9.16 -6.08 -0.52
CA GLY A 60 -8.75 -5.16 -1.59
C GLY A 60 -7.24 -5.20 -1.87
N MET A 61 -6.42 -5.45 -0.84
CA MET A 61 -4.96 -5.53 -0.97
C MET A 61 -4.45 -6.94 -1.34
N ALA A 62 -5.31 -7.96 -1.32
CA ALA A 62 -4.89 -9.34 -1.53
C ALA A 62 -4.18 -9.57 -2.88
N PRO A 63 -4.66 -9.09 -4.04
CA PRO A 63 -3.98 -9.30 -5.32
C PRO A 63 -2.56 -8.73 -5.33
N TYR A 64 -2.38 -7.55 -4.74
CA TYR A 64 -1.08 -6.91 -4.59
C TYR A 64 -0.13 -7.74 -3.72
N MET A 65 -0.57 -8.15 -2.53
CA MET A 65 0.26 -8.93 -1.61
C MET A 65 0.61 -10.32 -2.15
N ILE A 66 -0.32 -10.96 -2.87
CA ILE A 66 -0.08 -12.23 -3.57
C ILE A 66 1.01 -12.07 -4.62
N SER A 67 0.94 -11.03 -5.45
CA SER A 67 1.94 -10.76 -6.49
C SER A 67 3.33 -10.52 -5.89
N VAL A 68 3.42 -9.74 -4.82
CA VAL A 68 4.68 -9.49 -4.10
C VAL A 68 5.25 -10.79 -3.54
N ALA A 69 4.44 -11.60 -2.88
CA ALA A 69 4.87 -12.88 -2.31
C ALA A 69 5.43 -13.83 -3.38
N LEU A 70 4.76 -13.94 -4.52
CA LEU A 70 5.19 -14.78 -5.64
C LEU A 70 6.50 -14.28 -6.28
N PHE A 71 6.65 -12.95 -6.41
CA PHE A 71 7.87 -12.37 -6.96
C PHE A 71 9.07 -12.58 -6.02
N VAL A 72 8.88 -12.36 -4.71
CA VAL A 72 9.90 -12.63 -3.69
C VAL A 72 10.27 -14.12 -3.67
N ALA A 73 9.30 -15.01 -3.79
CA ALA A 73 9.56 -16.45 -3.90
C ALA A 73 10.41 -16.79 -5.12
N ALA A 74 10.15 -16.16 -6.27
CA ALA A 74 10.93 -16.34 -7.48
C ALA A 74 12.39 -15.84 -7.32
N ILE A 75 12.60 -14.66 -6.72
CA ILE A 75 13.94 -14.13 -6.43
C ILE A 75 14.69 -15.07 -5.48
N SER A 76 14.07 -15.44 -4.36
CA SER A 76 14.68 -16.30 -3.34
C SER A 76 15.07 -17.65 -3.92
N THR A 77 14.20 -18.27 -4.71
CA THR A 77 14.46 -19.53 -5.40
C THR A 77 15.69 -19.44 -6.30
N ASN A 78 15.78 -18.38 -7.12
CA ASN A 78 16.88 -18.22 -8.06
C ASN A 78 18.21 -17.86 -7.38
N ILE A 79 18.18 -17.21 -6.21
CA ILE A 79 19.38 -16.97 -5.41
C ILE A 79 19.87 -18.27 -4.76
N ILE A 80 18.96 -19.04 -4.14
CA ILE A 80 19.29 -20.28 -3.43
C ILE A 80 19.75 -21.35 -4.43
N PHE A 81 19.02 -21.51 -5.53
CA PHE A 81 19.32 -22.50 -6.58
C PHE A 81 19.99 -21.86 -7.80
N SER A 82 20.99 -21.00 -7.58
CA SER A 82 21.76 -20.38 -8.66
C SER A 82 22.51 -21.40 -9.51
N THR A 83 22.93 -22.49 -8.90
CA THR A 83 23.50 -23.66 -9.58
C THR A 83 22.49 -24.81 -9.62
N LEU A 84 22.57 -25.66 -10.66
CA LEU A 84 21.71 -26.83 -10.76
C LEU A 84 21.98 -27.83 -9.63
N PRO A 85 20.94 -28.29 -8.91
CA PRO A 85 21.10 -29.14 -7.72
C PRO A 85 21.68 -30.53 -8.04
N SER A 86 21.65 -30.97 -9.29
CA SER A 86 21.97 -32.33 -9.68
C SER A 86 23.47 -32.69 -9.72
N GLY A 87 24.35 -31.70 -9.49
CA GLY A 87 25.81 -31.91 -9.54
C GLY A 87 26.36 -32.39 -10.90
N LYS A 88 25.51 -32.71 -11.86
CA LYS A 88 25.88 -33.05 -13.22
C LYS A 88 25.94 -31.80 -14.08
N LYS A 89 27.10 -31.58 -14.72
CA LYS A 89 27.24 -30.50 -15.70
C LYS A 89 26.42 -30.87 -16.93
N PRO A 90 25.43 -30.06 -17.34
CA PRO A 90 24.67 -30.32 -18.56
C PRO A 90 25.63 -30.29 -19.79
N GLN A 91 25.52 -31.24 -20.66
CA GLN A 91 26.38 -31.32 -21.86
C GLN A 91 25.85 -30.41 -22.98
N THR A 92 24.56 -30.15 -22.99
CA THR A 92 23.91 -29.30 -24.00
C THR A 92 23.10 -28.17 -23.35
N ARG A 93 22.94 -27.07 -24.11
CA ARG A 93 22.09 -25.95 -23.67
C ARG A 93 20.64 -26.37 -23.38
N MET A 94 20.17 -27.35 -24.16
CA MET A 94 18.80 -27.87 -24.04
C MET A 94 18.61 -28.70 -22.77
N GLU A 95 19.60 -29.50 -22.37
CA GLU A 95 19.59 -30.24 -21.11
C GLU A 95 19.58 -29.29 -19.91
N TRP A 96 20.39 -28.23 -19.99
CA TRP A 96 20.40 -27.19 -18.96
C TRP A 96 19.05 -26.50 -18.83
N LEU A 97 18.44 -26.11 -19.96
CA LEU A 97 17.14 -25.45 -19.97
C LEU A 97 16.04 -26.37 -19.41
N LYS A 98 16.00 -27.62 -19.82
CA LYS A 98 15.05 -28.63 -19.32
C LYS A 98 15.17 -28.80 -17.80
N ALA A 99 16.39 -28.97 -17.29
CA ALA A 99 16.63 -29.13 -15.86
C ALA A 99 16.20 -27.88 -15.08
N ARG A 100 16.47 -26.70 -15.62
CA ARG A 100 16.06 -25.42 -15.01
C ARG A 100 14.55 -25.25 -14.99
N ILE A 101 13.86 -25.53 -16.09
CA ILE A 101 12.40 -25.50 -16.19
C ILE A 101 11.76 -26.50 -15.23
N GLN A 102 12.32 -27.71 -15.11
CA GLN A 102 11.81 -28.70 -14.18
C GLN A 102 11.87 -28.22 -12.71
N VAL A 103 13.02 -27.76 -12.26
CA VAL A 103 13.21 -27.34 -10.87
C VAL A 103 12.38 -26.06 -10.57
N ASN A 104 12.58 -25.03 -11.38
CA ASN A 104 11.90 -23.74 -11.14
C ASN A 104 10.39 -23.84 -11.41
N GLY A 105 9.97 -24.66 -12.38
CA GLY A 105 8.57 -24.93 -12.67
C GLY A 105 7.85 -25.61 -11.50
N VAL A 106 8.44 -26.66 -10.94
CA VAL A 106 7.85 -27.33 -9.77
C VAL A 106 7.78 -26.38 -8.58
N ILE A 107 8.85 -25.63 -8.31
CA ILE A 107 8.86 -24.67 -7.19
C ILE A 107 7.83 -23.56 -7.40
N SER A 108 7.69 -23.03 -8.63
CA SER A 108 6.69 -21.98 -8.90
C SER A 108 5.26 -22.49 -8.75
N LEU A 109 4.96 -23.72 -9.16
CA LEU A 109 3.66 -24.34 -8.94
C LEU A 109 3.36 -24.52 -7.46
N LEU A 110 4.33 -25.05 -6.70
CA LEU A 110 4.18 -25.21 -5.25
C LEU A 110 4.01 -23.86 -4.54
N ALA A 111 4.78 -22.85 -4.91
CA ALA A 111 4.65 -21.49 -4.35
C ALA A 111 3.26 -20.91 -4.63
N GLY A 112 2.75 -21.04 -5.86
CA GLY A 112 1.41 -20.58 -6.21
C GLY A 112 0.31 -21.32 -5.44
N LEU A 113 0.42 -22.63 -5.29
CA LEU A 113 -0.52 -23.45 -4.50
C LEU A 113 -0.48 -23.10 -3.01
N LEU A 114 0.71 -22.91 -2.45
CA LEU A 114 0.86 -22.53 -1.04
C LEU A 114 0.28 -21.14 -0.76
N VAL A 115 0.55 -20.17 -1.63
CA VAL A 115 0.00 -18.82 -1.50
C VAL A 115 -1.52 -18.83 -1.63
N TYR A 116 -2.07 -19.56 -2.61
CA TYR A 116 -3.52 -19.72 -2.75
C TYR A 116 -4.14 -20.38 -1.51
N GLY A 117 -3.54 -21.48 -1.04
CA GLY A 117 -4.02 -22.18 0.15
C GLY A 117 -3.98 -21.31 1.41
N ALA A 118 -2.89 -20.55 1.61
CA ALA A 118 -2.75 -19.63 2.74
C ALA A 118 -3.82 -18.53 2.72
N VAL A 119 -4.05 -17.93 1.56
CA VAL A 119 -5.05 -16.87 1.37
C VAL A 119 -6.46 -17.40 1.61
N HIS A 120 -6.75 -18.61 1.12
CA HIS A 120 -8.03 -19.29 1.34
C HIS A 120 -8.26 -19.64 2.82
N MET A 121 -7.23 -20.10 3.53
CA MET A 121 -7.31 -20.40 4.98
C MET A 121 -7.58 -19.13 5.83
N ILE A 122 -7.15 -17.95 5.39
CA ILE A 122 -7.43 -16.68 6.06
C ILE A 122 -8.89 -16.21 5.80
N GLY A 123 -9.63 -16.93 4.94
CA GLY A 123 -11.05 -16.65 4.65
C GLY A 123 -11.26 -15.68 3.50
N LEU A 124 -10.26 -15.53 2.62
CA LEU A 124 -10.43 -14.78 1.38
C LEU A 124 -11.06 -15.69 0.34
N THR A 125 -12.34 -15.47 0.07
CA THR A 125 -13.08 -16.20 -0.97
C THR A 125 -13.17 -15.35 -2.24
N ALA A 126 -12.74 -15.91 -3.35
CA ALA A 126 -12.86 -15.26 -4.65
C ALA A 126 -14.20 -15.62 -5.31
N ASN A 127 -14.79 -14.70 -6.07
CA ASN A 127 -16.02 -14.97 -6.83
C ASN A 127 -15.86 -16.14 -7.83
N HIS A 128 -14.65 -16.32 -8.36
CA HIS A 128 -14.28 -17.38 -9.29
C HIS A 128 -13.00 -18.07 -8.83
N GLU A 129 -13.13 -19.04 -7.94
CA GLU A 129 -11.97 -19.68 -7.29
C GLU A 129 -11.01 -20.35 -8.26
N TRP A 130 -11.52 -21.11 -9.23
CA TRP A 130 -10.69 -21.79 -10.23
C TRP A 130 -9.95 -20.82 -11.15
N THR A 131 -10.58 -19.72 -11.53
CA THR A 131 -9.93 -18.67 -12.32
C THR A 131 -8.84 -17.98 -11.53
N THR A 132 -9.11 -17.68 -10.25
CA THR A 132 -8.14 -17.06 -9.35
C THR A 132 -6.93 -17.97 -9.13
N LEU A 133 -7.15 -19.27 -8.89
CA LEU A 133 -6.07 -20.25 -8.81
C LEU A 133 -5.24 -20.28 -10.09
N GLY A 134 -5.90 -20.32 -11.25
CA GLY A 134 -5.22 -20.32 -12.56
C GLY A 134 -4.36 -19.08 -12.76
N ILE A 135 -4.86 -17.90 -12.40
CA ILE A 135 -4.13 -16.63 -12.50
C ILE A 135 -2.94 -16.62 -11.55
N ILE A 136 -3.08 -17.06 -10.30
CA ILE A 136 -2.00 -17.16 -9.33
C ILE A 136 -0.88 -18.07 -9.83
N LEU A 137 -1.22 -19.25 -10.35
CA LEU A 137 -0.24 -20.19 -10.91
C LEU A 137 0.47 -19.60 -12.13
N LEU A 138 -0.28 -18.98 -13.05
CA LEU A 138 0.28 -18.34 -14.24
C LEU A 138 1.23 -17.20 -13.85
N THR A 139 0.82 -16.34 -12.91
CA THR A 139 1.63 -15.23 -12.39
C THR A 139 2.92 -15.76 -11.76
N SER A 140 2.81 -16.82 -10.94
CA SER A 140 3.98 -17.46 -10.32
C SER A 140 4.97 -17.97 -11.36
N MET A 141 4.48 -18.64 -12.42
CA MET A 141 5.32 -19.14 -13.50
C MET A 141 5.97 -18.00 -14.31
N CYS A 142 5.22 -16.93 -14.61
CA CYS A 142 5.75 -15.77 -15.32
C CYS A 142 6.86 -15.08 -14.51
N PHE A 143 6.63 -14.83 -13.23
CA PHE A 143 7.66 -14.22 -12.38
C PHE A 143 8.90 -15.09 -12.25
N MET A 144 8.70 -16.41 -12.07
CA MET A 144 9.81 -17.35 -12.04
C MET A 144 10.61 -17.34 -13.36
N ALA A 145 9.94 -17.27 -14.49
CA ALA A 145 10.60 -17.23 -15.81
C ALA A 145 11.42 -15.94 -15.99
N VAL A 146 10.83 -14.78 -15.65
CA VAL A 146 11.51 -13.49 -15.76
C VAL A 146 12.74 -13.43 -14.86
N VAL A 147 12.60 -13.78 -13.59
CA VAL A 147 13.73 -13.76 -12.64
C VAL A 147 14.78 -14.76 -13.03
N THR A 148 14.38 -15.96 -13.48
CA THR A 148 15.33 -16.97 -13.98
C THR A 148 16.12 -16.47 -15.19
N ALA A 149 15.48 -15.79 -16.13
CA ALA A 149 16.15 -15.21 -17.29
C ALA A 149 17.20 -14.17 -16.88
N LEU A 150 16.85 -13.27 -15.96
CA LEU A 150 17.76 -12.24 -15.45
C LEU A 150 18.96 -12.84 -14.69
N VAL A 151 18.72 -13.78 -13.78
CA VAL A 151 19.77 -14.43 -12.98
C VAL A 151 20.64 -15.35 -13.83
N THR A 152 20.11 -15.87 -14.93
CA THR A 152 20.89 -16.67 -15.89
C THR A 152 21.89 -15.83 -16.66
N TRP A 153 21.57 -14.59 -16.97
CA TRP A 153 22.49 -13.67 -17.64
C TRP A 153 23.70 -13.34 -16.74
N ASP A 154 23.46 -12.86 -15.55
CA ASP A 154 24.47 -12.70 -14.48
C ASP A 154 23.79 -12.90 -13.13
N THR A 155 24.34 -13.79 -12.30
CA THR A 155 23.71 -14.18 -11.04
C THR A 155 23.56 -13.00 -10.07
N LYS A 156 24.60 -12.16 -9.95
CA LYS A 156 24.57 -11.02 -9.00
C LYS A 156 23.78 -9.84 -9.57
N LEU A 157 24.08 -9.48 -10.81
CA LEU A 157 23.42 -8.36 -11.50
C LEU A 157 21.95 -8.67 -11.73
N GLY A 158 21.61 -9.88 -12.15
CA GLY A 158 20.24 -10.32 -12.38
C GLY A 158 19.40 -10.33 -11.11
N ALA A 159 19.97 -10.78 -9.99
CA ALA A 159 19.30 -10.69 -8.68
C ALA A 159 19.06 -9.23 -8.27
N PHE A 160 20.03 -8.36 -8.49
CA PHE A 160 19.91 -6.92 -8.19
C PHE A 160 18.84 -6.25 -9.06
N ILE A 161 18.85 -6.50 -10.38
CA ILE A 161 17.84 -5.99 -11.30
C ILE A 161 16.43 -6.50 -10.91
N SER A 162 16.31 -7.78 -10.53
CA SER A 162 15.05 -8.34 -10.06
C SER A 162 14.52 -7.63 -8.81
N LEU A 163 15.42 -7.23 -7.88
CA LEU A 163 15.07 -6.43 -6.71
C LEU A 163 14.58 -5.03 -7.11
N ILE A 164 15.24 -4.36 -8.06
CA ILE A 164 14.82 -3.06 -8.58
C ILE A 164 13.43 -3.17 -9.22
N LEU A 165 13.20 -4.22 -10.03
CA LEU A 165 11.88 -4.47 -10.63
C LEU A 165 10.80 -4.68 -9.57
N LEU A 166 11.11 -5.41 -8.48
CA LEU A 166 10.20 -5.56 -7.36
C LEU A 166 9.84 -4.20 -6.72
N LEU A 167 10.84 -3.36 -6.46
CA LEU A 167 10.62 -2.04 -5.88
C LEU A 167 9.81 -1.12 -6.80
N LEU A 168 10.09 -1.13 -8.10
CA LEU A 168 9.31 -0.39 -9.08
C LEU A 168 7.86 -0.88 -9.13
N GLN A 169 7.64 -2.20 -9.12
CA GLN A 169 6.30 -2.79 -9.08
C GLN A 169 5.55 -2.40 -7.79
N LEU A 170 6.24 -2.39 -6.64
CA LEU A 170 5.64 -1.94 -5.38
C LEU A 170 5.21 -0.47 -5.44
N ALA A 171 6.06 0.40 -5.97
CA ALA A 171 5.81 1.83 -6.03
C ALA A 171 4.72 2.20 -7.06
N SER A 172 4.65 1.47 -8.19
CA SER A 172 3.71 1.78 -9.28
C SER A 172 2.34 1.11 -9.15
N SER A 173 2.19 0.11 -8.28
CA SER A 173 0.99 -0.75 -8.27
C SER A 173 -0.24 -0.17 -7.57
N ALA A 174 -0.19 1.05 -7.04
CA ALA A 174 -1.30 1.66 -6.27
C ALA A 174 -1.86 0.80 -5.11
N GLY A 175 -1.17 -0.28 -4.75
CA GLY A 175 -1.64 -1.22 -3.73
C GLY A 175 -1.62 -0.64 -2.32
N THR A 176 -0.73 0.30 -2.04
CA THR A 176 -0.56 0.94 -0.73
C THR A 176 -0.97 2.40 -0.71
N TYR A 177 -0.80 3.13 -1.82
CA TYR A 177 -1.14 4.55 -1.94
C TYR A 177 -1.95 4.82 -3.20
N PRO A 178 -2.91 5.77 -3.15
CA PRO A 178 -3.63 6.20 -4.35
C PRO A 178 -2.67 6.78 -5.40
N LEU A 179 -2.78 6.34 -6.64
CA LEU A 179 -1.96 6.79 -7.78
C LEU A 179 -1.78 8.32 -7.90
N PRO A 180 -2.83 9.17 -7.66
CA PRO A 180 -2.67 10.62 -7.75
C PRO A 180 -1.69 11.22 -6.74
N LEU A 181 -1.32 10.49 -5.70
CA LEU A 181 -0.37 10.92 -4.67
C LEU A 181 1.07 10.45 -4.93
N THR A 182 1.29 9.65 -5.97
CA THR A 182 2.61 9.19 -6.38
C THR A 182 3.23 10.12 -7.43
N ASP A 183 4.56 10.08 -7.57
CA ASP A 183 5.28 10.86 -8.57
C ASP A 183 4.86 10.46 -10.00
N LYS A 184 4.93 11.40 -10.94
CA LYS A 184 4.52 11.21 -12.35
C LYS A 184 5.17 9.99 -13.00
N ILE A 185 6.44 9.71 -12.67
CA ILE A 185 7.17 8.54 -13.20
C ILE A 185 6.42 7.24 -12.88
N PHE A 186 5.89 7.11 -11.66
CA PHE A 186 5.15 5.91 -11.25
C PHE A 186 3.73 5.89 -11.83
N GLN A 187 3.14 7.04 -12.07
CA GLN A 187 1.84 7.15 -12.76
C GLN A 187 1.93 6.73 -14.22
N ASP A 188 3.03 7.10 -14.91
CA ASP A 188 3.26 6.76 -16.32
C ASP A 188 3.61 5.27 -16.52
N VAL A 189 4.19 4.62 -15.53
CA VAL A 189 4.52 3.18 -15.54
C VAL A 189 3.33 2.30 -15.18
N ASN A 190 2.33 2.85 -14.51
CA ASN A 190 1.10 2.13 -14.18
C ASN A 190 0.11 2.25 -15.36
N PRO A 191 -0.27 1.14 -16.00
CA PRO A 191 -1.20 1.14 -17.11
C PRO A 191 -2.65 1.48 -16.69
#